data_b8b2c5d6a5a700b6a424e51afb3a2641
#
_entry.id   b8b2c5d6a5a700b6a424e51afb3a2641
#
_cell.length_a   1.000
_cell.length_b   1.000
_cell.length_c   1.000
_cell.angle_alpha   90.00
_cell.angle_beta   90.00
_cell.angle_gamma   90.00
#
_symmetry.space_group_name_H-M   'P 1'
#
loop_
_entity.id
_entity.type
_entity.pdbx_description
1 polymer ?
#
loop_
_entity_poly.entity_id
_entity_poly.type
_entity_poly.pdbx_seq_one_letter_code
_entity_poly.pdbx_strand_id
1 'polypeptide(L)'
;MKRSFIREILESIDEHTISFAGGLPSEKLFPRDDLKTATMKIFDNPKVFQYGVSNGIAELREKIAARYTKEGFSTRKENILITTGSQQGMYILAKYFESKDITIEEPSYLGAMNIFRLNHLNMKGVKLENDGINIEEFKKSFSKTKLAYLIPDFQNPSARTYSDEKRE
;
A
#
# COMPACT_ATOMS: atom_id res chain seq x y z
N MET A 1 20.39 -12.13 7.94
CA MET A 1 19.16 -11.64 7.29
C MET A 1 19.20 -12.11 5.84
N LYS A 2 18.22 -12.90 5.36
CA LYS A 2 18.19 -13.30 3.94
C LYS A 2 17.87 -12.07 3.08
N ARG A 3 18.60 -11.88 1.96
CA ARG A 3 18.32 -10.84 0.98
C ARG A 3 16.89 -10.98 0.43
N SER A 4 16.29 -9.87 0.00
CA SER A 4 15.01 -9.90 -0.69
C SER A 4 15.18 -10.55 -2.06
N PHE A 5 14.41 -11.60 -2.34
CA PHE A 5 14.40 -12.28 -3.64
C PHE A 5 14.17 -11.31 -4.84
N ILE A 6 13.33 -10.30 -4.64
CA ILE A 6 13.11 -9.25 -5.66
C ILE A 6 14.40 -8.47 -5.97
N ARG A 7 15.21 -8.17 -4.95
CA ARG A 7 16.50 -7.48 -5.16
C ARG A 7 17.49 -8.34 -5.95
N GLU A 8 17.57 -9.63 -5.66
CA GLU A 8 18.43 -10.54 -6.40
C GLU A 8 18.05 -10.59 -7.90
N ILE A 9 16.74 -10.61 -8.20
CA ILE A 9 16.25 -10.54 -9.58
C ILE A 9 16.61 -9.20 -10.21
N LEU A 10 16.38 -8.07 -9.54
CA LEU A 10 16.68 -6.75 -10.08
C LEU A 10 18.18 -6.53 -10.34
N GLU A 11 19.05 -7.13 -9.52
CA GLU A 11 20.51 -7.09 -9.74
C GLU A 11 20.99 -7.94 -10.93
N SER A 12 20.17 -8.88 -11.41
CA SER A 12 20.47 -9.74 -12.57
C SER A 12 19.94 -9.19 -13.90
N ILE A 13 19.28 -8.04 -13.92
CA ILE A 13 18.70 -7.43 -15.12
C ILE A 13 19.77 -6.61 -15.84
N ASP A 14 19.87 -6.79 -17.16
CA ASP A 14 20.66 -5.98 -18.09
C ASP A 14 19.77 -5.17 -19.04
N GLU A 15 20.40 -4.39 -19.94
CA GLU A 15 19.69 -3.53 -20.90
C GLU A 15 18.84 -4.30 -21.94
N HIS A 16 19.06 -5.61 -22.11
CA HIS A 16 18.33 -6.46 -23.03
C HIS A 16 17.20 -7.23 -22.35
N THR A 17 17.10 -7.15 -21.03
CA THR A 17 16.14 -7.92 -20.22
C THR A 17 14.77 -7.24 -20.19
N ILE A 18 13.73 -7.94 -20.67
CA ILE A 18 12.34 -7.54 -20.45
C ILE A 18 11.88 -8.11 -19.11
N SER A 19 11.81 -7.25 -18.09
CA SER A 19 11.47 -7.67 -16.72
C SER A 19 10.00 -7.41 -16.37
N PHE A 20 9.30 -8.45 -15.94
CA PHE A 20 7.96 -8.38 -15.32
C PHE A 20 8.00 -8.53 -13.80
N ALA A 21 9.19 -8.63 -13.20
CA ALA A 21 9.34 -8.98 -11.80
C ALA A 21 9.24 -7.79 -10.83
N GLY A 22 9.65 -6.59 -11.26
CA GLY A 22 9.80 -5.43 -10.36
C GLY A 22 8.54 -4.61 -10.16
N GLY A 23 7.58 -4.64 -11.08
CA GLY A 23 6.41 -3.76 -11.07
C GLY A 23 6.79 -2.27 -11.07
N LEU A 24 7.89 -1.92 -11.74
CA LEU A 24 8.41 -0.55 -11.76
C LEU A 24 7.54 0.35 -12.65
N PRO A 25 7.16 1.55 -12.18
CA PRO A 25 6.49 2.55 -13.01
C PRO A 25 7.40 2.97 -14.18
N SER A 26 6.78 3.31 -15.33
CA SER A 26 7.54 3.82 -16.48
C SER A 26 8.18 5.18 -16.16
N GLU A 27 9.48 5.29 -16.34
CA GLU A 27 10.24 6.54 -16.13
C GLU A 27 9.74 7.70 -16.99
N LYS A 28 9.16 7.39 -18.15
CA LYS A 28 8.60 8.38 -19.09
C LYS A 28 7.37 9.10 -18.54
N LEU A 29 6.70 8.50 -17.54
CA LEU A 29 5.48 9.04 -16.92
C LEU A 29 5.76 9.83 -15.64
N PHE A 30 7.00 9.95 -15.20
CA PHE A 30 7.32 10.73 -14.01
C PHE A 30 7.11 12.22 -14.28
N PRO A 31 6.32 12.93 -13.44
CA PRO A 31 6.02 14.36 -13.59
C PRO A 31 7.21 15.22 -13.13
N ARG A 32 8.35 15.10 -13.81
CA ARG A 32 9.64 15.68 -13.40
C ARG A 32 9.60 17.20 -13.27
N ASP A 33 8.97 17.89 -14.21
CA ASP A 33 8.91 19.35 -14.22
C ASP A 33 8.00 19.89 -13.12
N ASP A 34 6.87 19.22 -12.86
CA ASP A 34 5.97 19.54 -11.74
C ASP A 34 6.68 19.36 -10.40
N LEU A 35 7.40 18.22 -10.24
CA LEU A 35 8.18 17.95 -9.05
C LEU A 35 9.28 18.96 -8.84
N LYS A 36 10.00 19.35 -9.90
CA LYS A 36 11.03 20.39 -9.84
C LYS A 36 10.43 21.72 -9.39
N THR A 37 9.33 22.13 -10.00
CA THR A 37 8.63 23.38 -9.66
C THR A 37 8.13 23.37 -8.22
N ALA A 38 7.52 22.27 -7.78
CA ALA A 38 7.05 22.12 -6.40
C ALA A 38 8.21 22.16 -5.39
N THR A 39 9.33 21.49 -5.70
CA THR A 39 10.51 21.45 -4.86
C THR A 39 11.11 22.85 -4.68
N MET A 40 11.24 23.61 -5.75
CA MET A 40 11.77 24.98 -5.66
C MET A 40 10.95 25.87 -4.72
N LYS A 41 9.60 25.75 -4.78
CA LYS A 41 8.71 26.49 -3.86
C LYS A 41 8.89 26.11 -2.38
N ILE A 42 9.29 24.87 -2.11
CA ILE A 42 9.52 24.40 -0.74
C ILE A 42 10.72 25.11 -0.10
N PHE A 43 11.79 25.36 -0.88
CA PHE A 43 12.99 26.02 -0.36
C PHE A 43 12.75 27.46 0.11
N ASP A 44 11.71 28.12 -0.36
CA ASP A 44 11.33 29.48 0.10
C ASP A 44 10.75 29.48 1.52
N ASN A 45 10.39 28.33 2.07
CA ASN A 45 9.83 28.18 3.40
C ASN A 45 10.76 27.39 4.34
N PRO A 46 11.59 28.04 5.16
CA PRO A 46 12.55 27.37 6.02
C PRO A 46 11.90 26.45 7.07
N LYS A 47 10.61 26.62 7.38
CA LYS A 47 9.91 25.79 8.35
C LYS A 47 9.78 24.33 7.89
N VAL A 48 9.85 24.05 6.58
CA VAL A 48 9.75 22.68 6.06
C VAL A 48 10.96 21.82 6.42
N PHE A 49 12.09 22.45 6.80
CA PHE A 49 13.31 21.74 7.23
C PHE A 49 13.35 21.49 8.74
N GLN A 50 12.36 21.98 9.47
CA GLN A 50 12.29 21.80 10.93
C GLN A 50 11.56 20.50 11.29
N TYR A 51 11.82 20.00 12.49
CA TYR A 51 11.05 18.89 13.05
C TYR A 51 9.55 19.22 13.09
N GLY A 52 8.73 18.24 12.66
CA GLY A 52 7.28 18.31 12.70
C GLY A 52 6.66 17.42 13.77
N VAL A 53 5.34 17.40 13.79
CA VAL A 53 4.56 16.49 14.65
C VAL A 53 4.53 15.08 14.07
N SER A 54 4.42 14.06 14.94
CA SER A 54 4.55 12.65 14.55
C SER A 54 3.51 12.17 13.53
N ASN A 55 2.34 12.79 13.50
CA ASN A 55 1.27 12.42 12.56
C ASN A 55 1.36 13.12 11.19
N GLY A 56 2.36 13.98 10.99
CA GLY A 56 2.62 14.66 9.72
C GLY A 56 2.03 16.07 9.65
N ILE A 57 2.43 16.81 8.62
CA ILE A 57 2.08 18.22 8.41
C ILE A 57 0.56 18.38 8.29
N ALA A 58 -0.01 19.32 9.06
CA ALA A 58 -1.45 19.52 9.16
C ALA A 58 -2.10 19.84 7.80
N GLU A 59 -1.49 20.72 7.03
CA GLU A 59 -1.98 21.16 5.72
C GLU A 59 -2.02 19.98 4.71
N LEU A 60 -1.05 19.07 4.77
CA LEU A 60 -1.07 17.86 3.94
C LEU A 60 -2.21 16.93 4.35
N ARG A 61 -2.38 16.71 5.65
CA ARG A 61 -3.47 15.88 6.18
C ARG A 61 -4.85 16.46 5.86
N GLU A 62 -5.01 17.78 5.90
CA GLU A 62 -6.24 18.46 5.50
C GLU A 62 -6.56 18.26 4.02
N LYS A 63 -5.56 18.38 3.13
CA LYS A 63 -5.75 18.13 1.69
C LYS A 63 -6.13 16.68 1.40
N ILE A 64 -5.51 15.72 2.08
CA ILE A 64 -5.84 14.30 1.93
C ILE A 64 -7.28 14.06 2.44
N ALA A 65 -7.64 14.57 3.61
CA ALA A 65 -8.98 14.42 4.18
C ALA A 65 -10.06 15.01 3.27
N ALA A 66 -9.81 16.20 2.69
CA ALA A 66 -10.72 16.82 1.75
C ALA A 66 -10.93 15.99 0.48
N ARG A 67 -9.87 15.33 -0.03
CA ARG A 67 -9.97 14.43 -1.17
C ARG A 67 -10.88 13.24 -0.85
N TYR A 68 -10.63 12.53 0.26
CA TYR A 68 -11.46 11.39 0.68
C TYR A 68 -12.92 11.80 0.92
N THR A 69 -13.17 12.95 1.54
CA THR A 69 -14.53 13.47 1.76
C THR A 69 -15.25 13.74 0.45
N LYS A 70 -14.54 14.28 -0.56
CA LYS A 70 -15.10 14.50 -1.91
C LYS A 70 -15.45 13.18 -2.61
N GLU A 71 -14.70 12.12 -2.33
CA GLU A 71 -14.93 10.77 -2.88
C GLU A 71 -15.99 9.98 -2.06
N GLY A 72 -16.68 10.61 -1.10
CA GLY A 72 -17.78 10.02 -0.32
C GLY A 72 -17.41 9.52 1.06
N PHE A 73 -16.13 9.56 1.44
CA PHE A 73 -15.67 9.15 2.77
C PHE A 73 -15.49 10.36 3.68
N SER A 74 -16.45 10.64 4.55
CA SER A 74 -16.34 11.74 5.54
C SER A 74 -15.07 11.59 6.37
N THR A 75 -14.06 12.40 6.06
CA THR A 75 -12.73 12.29 6.65
C THR A 75 -12.25 13.65 7.16
N ARG A 76 -11.61 13.66 8.31
CA ARG A 76 -10.98 14.83 8.92
C ARG A 76 -9.47 14.60 9.02
N LYS A 77 -8.67 15.66 9.16
CA LYS A 77 -7.21 15.56 9.31
C LYS A 77 -6.77 14.69 10.50
N GLU A 78 -7.59 14.61 11.54
CA GLU A 78 -7.36 13.77 12.72
C GLU A 78 -7.42 12.26 12.40
N ASN A 79 -8.07 11.90 11.29
CA ASN A 79 -8.14 10.52 10.80
C ASN A 79 -6.94 10.15 9.90
N ILE A 80 -6.01 11.06 9.67
CA ILE A 80 -4.87 10.87 8.76
C ILE A 80 -3.56 10.81 9.53
N LEU A 81 -2.79 9.78 9.27
CA LEU A 81 -1.40 9.62 9.67
C LEU A 81 -0.52 9.52 8.44
N ILE A 82 0.48 10.39 8.33
CA ILE A 82 1.47 10.32 7.25
C ILE A 82 2.55 9.30 7.62
N THR A 83 2.84 8.39 6.72
CA THR A 83 3.85 7.35 6.88
C THR A 83 4.89 7.39 5.77
N THR A 84 6.05 6.78 6.00
CA THR A 84 7.09 6.58 4.99
C THR A 84 6.70 5.41 4.09
N GLY A 85 5.71 5.66 3.23
CA GLY A 85 5.12 4.67 2.33
C GLY A 85 4.21 3.65 3.03
N SER A 86 3.58 2.81 2.22
CA SER A 86 2.61 1.80 2.67
C SER A 86 3.20 0.74 3.60
N GLN A 87 4.49 0.43 3.46
CA GLN A 87 5.14 -0.59 4.31
C GLN A 87 5.16 -0.17 5.78
N GLN A 88 5.45 1.09 6.08
CA GLN A 88 5.38 1.58 7.45
C GLN A 88 3.93 1.56 7.97
N GLY A 89 2.97 1.96 7.13
CA GLY A 89 1.54 1.88 7.48
C GLY A 89 1.12 0.47 7.85
N MET A 90 1.44 -0.51 7.00
CA MET A 90 1.17 -1.93 7.26
C MET A 90 1.86 -2.44 8.54
N TYR A 91 3.10 -2.04 8.78
CA TYR A 91 3.83 -2.42 9.99
C TYR A 91 3.14 -1.88 11.25
N ILE A 92 2.75 -0.61 11.25
CA ILE A 92 2.04 0.02 12.38
C ILE A 92 0.71 -0.71 12.63
N LEU A 93 -0.07 -0.98 11.59
CA LEU A 93 -1.34 -1.70 11.71
C LEU A 93 -1.14 -3.13 12.23
N ALA A 94 -0.13 -3.85 11.72
CA ALA A 94 0.19 -5.19 12.18
C ALA A 94 0.60 -5.24 13.67
N LYS A 95 1.16 -4.14 14.19
CA LYS A 95 1.47 -3.98 15.62
C LYS A 95 0.28 -3.53 16.45
N TYR A 96 -0.58 -2.71 15.88
CA TYR A 96 -1.74 -2.15 16.57
C TYR A 96 -2.84 -3.18 16.81
N PHE A 97 -3.13 -4.01 15.80
CA PHE A 97 -4.13 -5.05 15.95
C PHE A 97 -3.56 -6.26 16.71
N GLU A 98 -4.25 -6.68 17.75
CA GLU A 98 -3.87 -7.85 18.56
C GLU A 98 -4.13 -9.19 17.85
N SER A 99 -4.81 -9.17 16.69
CA SER A 99 -5.08 -10.36 15.89
C SER A 99 -3.77 -11.00 15.44
N LYS A 100 -3.66 -12.31 15.65
CA LYS A 100 -2.55 -13.13 15.14
C LYS A 100 -2.84 -13.69 13.74
N ASP A 101 -4.04 -13.52 13.23
CA ASP A 101 -4.49 -14.03 11.95
C ASP A 101 -4.94 -12.88 11.04
N ILE A 102 -4.58 -12.96 9.76
CA ILE A 102 -4.97 -12.00 8.72
C ILE A 102 -5.43 -12.74 7.47
N THR A 103 -6.56 -12.32 6.90
CA THR A 103 -7.00 -12.77 5.58
C THR A 103 -6.26 -11.96 4.49
N ILE A 104 -5.74 -12.64 3.50
CA ILE A 104 -5.06 -12.02 2.35
C ILE A 104 -5.57 -12.64 1.04
N GLU A 105 -5.39 -11.92 -0.05
CA GLU A 105 -5.58 -12.49 -1.39
C GLU A 105 -4.52 -13.55 -1.69
N GLU A 106 -4.86 -14.51 -2.56
CA GLU A 106 -3.92 -15.49 -3.07
C GLU A 106 -3.99 -15.51 -4.61
N PRO A 107 -2.94 -15.00 -5.30
CA PRO A 107 -1.67 -14.46 -4.79
C PRO A 107 -1.80 -13.06 -4.15
N SER A 108 -0.79 -12.63 -3.37
CA SER A 108 -0.76 -11.31 -2.73
C SER A 108 0.61 -10.65 -2.79
N TYR A 109 0.68 -9.37 -2.42
CA TYR A 109 1.90 -8.56 -2.47
C TYR A 109 2.98 -9.07 -1.51
N LEU A 110 4.14 -9.43 -2.06
CA LEU A 110 5.26 -10.00 -1.31
C LEU A 110 5.75 -9.08 -0.18
N GLY A 111 5.75 -7.75 -0.41
CA GLY A 111 6.15 -6.77 0.60
C GLY A 111 5.24 -6.78 1.83
N ALA A 112 3.93 -6.86 1.63
CA ALA A 112 2.94 -7.00 2.71
C ALA A 112 3.12 -8.33 3.45
N MET A 113 3.22 -9.44 2.71
CA MET A 113 3.42 -10.76 3.29
C MET A 113 4.67 -10.83 4.15
N ASN A 114 5.76 -10.17 3.76
CA ASN A 114 6.98 -10.09 4.56
C ASN A 114 6.76 -9.33 5.87
N ILE A 115 6.05 -8.21 5.83
CA ILE A 115 5.71 -7.43 7.03
C ILE A 115 4.85 -8.26 7.99
N PHE A 116 3.82 -8.94 7.48
CA PHE A 116 2.94 -9.77 8.29
C PHE A 116 3.71 -10.94 8.91
N ARG A 117 4.59 -11.58 8.15
CA ARG A 117 5.47 -12.66 8.66
C ARG A 117 6.42 -12.17 9.76
N LEU A 118 7.04 -11.00 9.59
CA LEU A 118 7.92 -10.38 10.59
C LEU A 118 7.19 -10.01 11.88
N ASN A 119 5.88 -9.75 11.79
CA ASN A 119 5.03 -9.47 12.95
C ASN A 119 4.28 -10.72 13.45
N HIS A 120 4.66 -11.91 12.99
CA HIS A 120 4.12 -13.20 13.42
C HIS A 120 2.61 -13.37 13.15
N LEU A 121 2.07 -12.69 12.12
CA LEU A 121 0.69 -12.92 11.69
C LEU A 121 0.60 -14.19 10.84
N ASN A 122 -0.39 -15.03 11.12
CA ASN A 122 -0.73 -16.18 10.31
C ASN A 122 -1.62 -15.72 9.14
N MET A 123 -1.10 -15.85 7.94
CA MET A 123 -1.82 -15.45 6.74
C MET A 123 -2.77 -16.55 6.26
N LYS A 124 -4.03 -16.19 6.04
CA LYS A 124 -5.07 -17.05 5.46
C LYS A 124 -5.35 -16.58 4.04
N GLY A 125 -4.82 -17.30 3.06
CA GLY A 125 -5.03 -17.01 1.64
C GLY A 125 -6.49 -17.29 1.24
N VAL A 126 -7.06 -16.40 0.44
CA VAL A 126 -8.36 -16.55 -0.22
C VAL A 126 -8.14 -16.37 -1.71
N LYS A 127 -8.67 -17.32 -2.49
CA LYS A 127 -8.45 -17.38 -3.94
C LYS A 127 -8.94 -16.11 -4.64
N LEU A 128 -8.10 -15.62 -5.55
CA LEU A 128 -8.45 -14.52 -6.44
C LEU A 128 -9.08 -15.06 -7.73
N GLU A 129 -10.30 -14.62 -8.02
CA GLU A 129 -11.03 -14.86 -9.25
C GLU A 129 -10.71 -13.79 -10.30
N ASN A 130 -11.30 -13.87 -11.49
CA ASN A 130 -10.96 -12.92 -12.57
C ASN A 130 -11.40 -11.47 -12.26
N ASP A 131 -12.44 -11.31 -11.46
CA ASP A 131 -13.10 -10.05 -11.12
C ASP A 131 -12.94 -9.66 -9.65
N GLY A 132 -12.03 -10.30 -8.90
CA GLY A 132 -11.73 -10.00 -7.51
C GLY A 132 -11.61 -11.24 -6.63
N ILE A 133 -11.69 -11.06 -5.32
CA ILE A 133 -11.58 -12.15 -4.35
C ILE A 133 -12.84 -13.04 -4.36
N ASN A 134 -12.70 -14.35 -4.06
CA ASN A 134 -13.86 -15.21 -3.83
C ASN A 134 -14.58 -14.78 -2.55
N ILE A 135 -15.79 -14.23 -2.70
CA ILE A 135 -16.54 -13.60 -1.60
C ILE A 135 -16.92 -14.60 -0.50
N GLU A 136 -17.35 -15.81 -0.88
CA GLU A 136 -17.79 -16.82 0.11
C GLU A 136 -16.61 -17.33 0.94
N GLU A 137 -15.46 -17.56 0.32
CA GLU A 137 -14.23 -17.92 1.03
C GLU A 137 -13.74 -16.75 1.89
N PHE A 138 -13.84 -15.52 1.38
CA PHE A 138 -13.48 -14.32 2.13
C PHE A 138 -14.33 -14.16 3.39
N LYS A 139 -15.66 -14.23 3.29
CA LYS A 139 -16.57 -14.16 4.45
C LYS A 139 -16.21 -15.21 5.51
N LYS A 140 -15.97 -16.44 5.07
CA LYS A 140 -15.58 -17.55 5.96
C LYS A 140 -14.24 -17.32 6.64
N SER A 141 -13.26 -16.79 5.93
CA SER A 141 -11.94 -16.47 6.48
C SER A 141 -12.01 -15.27 7.41
N PHE A 142 -12.59 -14.15 6.95
CA PHE A 142 -12.69 -12.91 7.68
C PHE A 142 -13.48 -13.00 8.98
N SER A 143 -14.50 -13.86 9.03
CA SER A 143 -15.25 -14.13 10.26
C SER A 143 -14.35 -14.60 11.42
N LYS A 144 -13.21 -15.22 11.10
CA LYS A 144 -12.23 -15.76 12.06
C LYS A 144 -11.06 -14.79 12.30
N THR A 145 -10.53 -14.19 11.23
CA THR A 145 -9.32 -13.37 11.30
C THR A 145 -9.60 -11.95 11.77
N LYS A 146 -10.75 -11.37 11.45
CA LYS A 146 -11.16 -9.98 11.76
C LYS A 146 -10.23 -8.89 11.19
N LEU A 147 -9.23 -9.28 10.43
CA LEU A 147 -8.29 -8.41 9.75
C LEU A 147 -8.08 -8.93 8.32
N ALA A 148 -8.10 -8.02 7.34
CA ALA A 148 -7.85 -8.37 5.95
C ALA A 148 -6.90 -7.36 5.28
N TYR A 149 -6.12 -7.86 4.33
CA TYR A 149 -5.31 -7.06 3.42
C TYR A 149 -5.73 -7.37 1.99
N LEU A 150 -6.24 -6.35 1.30
CA LEU A 150 -6.80 -6.44 -0.06
C LEU A 150 -6.22 -5.34 -0.94
N ILE A 151 -6.08 -5.62 -2.24
CA ILE A 151 -5.66 -4.67 -3.27
C ILE A 151 -6.73 -4.67 -4.37
N PRO A 152 -7.82 -3.91 -4.23
CA PRO A 152 -8.95 -3.98 -5.17
C PRO A 152 -8.66 -3.37 -6.55
N ASP A 153 -7.66 -2.49 -6.67
CA ASP A 153 -7.27 -1.88 -7.93
C ASP A 153 -5.89 -2.33 -8.35
N PHE A 154 -5.77 -2.83 -9.60
CA PHE A 154 -4.50 -3.26 -10.18
C PHE A 154 -3.70 -4.17 -9.24
N GLN A 155 -4.36 -5.21 -8.75
CA GLN A 155 -3.83 -6.12 -7.73
C GLN A 155 -2.40 -6.59 -8.04
N ASN A 156 -1.54 -6.49 -7.06
CA ASN A 156 -0.16 -6.95 -7.16
C ASN A 156 -0.03 -8.37 -6.56
N PRO A 157 0.32 -9.39 -7.38
CA PRO A 157 0.97 -9.30 -8.69
C PRO A 157 0.04 -9.56 -9.90
N SER A 158 -1.27 -9.77 -9.73
CA SER A 158 -2.15 -10.30 -10.78
C SER A 158 -2.65 -9.25 -11.78
N ALA A 159 -2.49 -7.95 -11.51
CA ALA A 159 -3.04 -6.81 -12.24
C ALA A 159 -4.58 -6.79 -12.34
N ARG A 160 -5.28 -7.66 -11.61
CA ARG A 160 -6.75 -7.70 -11.57
C ARG A 160 -7.32 -6.50 -10.84
N THR A 161 -8.50 -6.07 -11.28
CA THR A 161 -9.29 -5.04 -10.59
C THR A 161 -10.62 -5.67 -10.21
N TYR A 162 -11.09 -5.40 -8.99
CA TYR A 162 -12.36 -5.92 -8.50
C TYR A 162 -13.52 -5.30 -9.26
N SER A 163 -14.54 -6.11 -9.55
CA SER A 163 -15.81 -5.61 -10.05
C SER A 163 -16.54 -4.79 -8.98
N ASP A 164 -17.50 -3.95 -9.42
CA ASP A 164 -18.29 -3.15 -8.49
C ASP A 164 -19.10 -4.06 -7.53
N GLU A 165 -19.64 -5.19 -8.02
CA GLU A 165 -20.36 -6.14 -7.18
C GLU A 165 -19.49 -6.76 -6.07
N LYS A 166 -18.18 -6.89 -6.30
CA LYS A 166 -17.26 -7.43 -5.28
C LYS A 166 -16.72 -6.39 -4.31
N ARG A 167 -16.92 -5.11 -4.61
CA ARG A 167 -16.53 -3.99 -3.74
C ARG A 167 -17.62 -3.64 -2.73
N GLU A 168 -18.90 -3.90 -3.04
CA GLU A 168 -20.08 -3.75 -2.18
C GLU A 168 -20.26 -4.94 -1.21
#